data_ebc3451a10e2af7f6546fd64b67e139f
#
_entry.id   ebc3451a10e2af7f6546fd64b67e139f
#
_cell.length_a   1.000
_cell.length_b   1.000
_cell.length_c   1.000
_cell.angle_alpha   90.00
_cell.angle_beta   90.00
_cell.angle_gamma   90.00
#
_symmetry.space_group_name_H-M   'P 1'
#
loop_
_entity.id
_entity.type
_entity.pdbx_description
1 polymer ?
#
loop_
_entity_poly.entity_id
_entity_poly.type
_entity_poly.pdbx_seq_one_letter_code
_entity_poly.pdbx_strand_id
1 'polypeptide(L)'
;MSNRAGGLGLFDIYASTLADDGTFGPPVLVLELSSSANDVLPAVRRDGLEALITSNRAGGQGLNDLWVATRASTSDPWSTPANLGPIVNSSANEQRSAISSDGRTIIFFSDRPGGFGAFDLYQSTRNKVKGADD
;
A
#
# COMPACT_ATOMS: atom_id res chain seq x y z
N MET A 1 5.96 -5.32 -6.78
CA MET A 1 7.09 -5.57 -5.88
C MET A 1 8.13 -6.45 -6.55
N SER A 2 9.38 -6.33 -6.17
CA SER A 2 10.48 -7.13 -6.70
C SER A 2 11.65 -7.14 -5.71
N ASN A 3 12.41 -8.22 -5.71
CA ASN A 3 13.66 -8.37 -4.95
C ASN A 3 14.89 -8.24 -5.85
N ARG A 4 14.78 -7.54 -6.97
CA ARG A 4 15.89 -7.33 -7.90
C ARG A 4 17.02 -6.52 -7.26
N ALA A 5 18.24 -6.71 -7.75
CA ALA A 5 19.38 -5.92 -7.32
C ALA A 5 19.14 -4.41 -7.53
N GLY A 6 19.62 -3.59 -6.58
CA GLY A 6 19.46 -2.14 -6.60
C GLY A 6 18.26 -1.61 -5.82
N GLY A 7 17.51 -2.48 -5.12
CA GLY A 7 16.50 -2.07 -4.15
C GLY A 7 17.09 -1.66 -2.80
N LEU A 8 16.23 -1.28 -1.87
CA LEU A 8 16.60 -0.87 -0.50
C LEU A 8 16.47 -2.02 0.50
N GLY A 9 15.50 -2.91 0.28
CA GLY A 9 15.21 -4.03 1.17
C GLY A 9 15.22 -5.38 0.46
N LEU A 10 14.49 -6.35 1.04
CA LEU A 10 14.33 -7.67 0.41
C LEU A 10 13.32 -7.59 -0.75
N PHE A 11 12.19 -6.93 -0.53
CA PHE A 11 11.21 -6.63 -1.57
C PHE A 11 10.89 -5.14 -1.55
N ASP A 12 10.88 -4.54 -2.72
CA ASP A 12 10.62 -3.12 -2.91
C ASP A 12 9.51 -2.88 -3.95
N ILE A 13 8.98 -1.68 -3.96
CA ILE A 13 7.95 -1.25 -4.91
C ILE A 13 8.62 -0.67 -6.15
N TYR A 14 8.24 -1.16 -7.31
CA TYR A 14 8.69 -0.68 -8.61
C TYR A 14 7.49 -0.24 -9.44
N ALA A 15 7.68 0.79 -10.25
CA ALA A 15 6.71 1.27 -11.23
C ALA A 15 7.29 1.16 -12.64
N SER A 16 6.41 0.92 -13.60
CA SER A 16 6.71 0.94 -15.02
C SER A 16 5.66 1.79 -15.73
N THR A 17 6.08 2.56 -16.70
CA THR A 17 5.19 3.43 -17.47
C THR A 17 4.72 2.71 -18.73
N LEU A 18 3.41 2.78 -19.00
CA LEU A 18 2.83 2.28 -20.23
C LEU A 18 3.13 3.27 -21.37
N ALA A 19 3.75 2.79 -22.43
CA ALA A 19 4.01 3.56 -23.64
C ALA A 19 2.77 3.55 -24.57
N ASP A 20 2.75 4.47 -25.54
CA ASP A 20 1.62 4.62 -26.49
C ASP A 20 1.42 3.38 -27.37
N ASP A 21 2.47 2.60 -27.58
CA ASP A 21 2.43 1.34 -28.35
C ASP A 21 1.87 0.15 -27.55
N GLY A 22 1.48 0.37 -26.29
CA GLY A 22 0.96 -0.65 -25.39
C GLY A 22 2.01 -1.47 -24.65
N THR A 23 3.29 -1.15 -24.78
CA THR A 23 4.37 -1.81 -24.06
C THR A 23 4.68 -1.09 -22.73
N PHE A 24 5.22 -1.83 -21.77
CA PHE A 24 5.71 -1.24 -20.52
C PHE A 24 7.21 -0.96 -20.62
N GLY A 25 7.61 0.22 -20.18
CA GLY A 25 9.00 0.62 -20.06
C GLY A 25 9.75 -0.12 -18.94
N PRO A 26 11.05 0.15 -18.76
CA PRO A 26 11.84 -0.46 -17.69
C PRO A 26 11.25 -0.13 -16.32
N PRO A 27 11.17 -1.09 -15.38
CA PRO A 27 10.72 -0.81 -14.02
C PRO A 27 11.71 0.09 -13.29
N VAL A 28 11.20 1.10 -12.60
CA VAL A 28 11.96 2.04 -11.78
C VAL A 28 11.57 1.87 -10.32
N LEU A 29 12.55 1.87 -9.41
CA LEU A 29 12.31 1.81 -7.97
C LEU A 29 11.48 3.03 -7.55
N VAL A 30 10.37 2.80 -6.84
CA VAL A 30 9.59 3.87 -6.19
C VAL A 30 10.19 4.08 -4.81
N LEU A 31 11.17 4.97 -4.75
CA LEU A 31 12.03 5.17 -3.59
C LEU A 31 11.22 5.54 -2.34
N GLU A 32 10.21 6.40 -2.49
CA GLU A 32 9.40 6.90 -1.40
C GLU A 32 8.53 5.81 -0.75
N LEU A 33 8.15 4.78 -1.52
CA LEU A 33 7.35 3.66 -1.03
C LEU A 33 8.19 2.49 -0.53
N SER A 34 9.49 2.52 -0.78
CA SER A 34 10.43 1.44 -0.46
C SER A 34 11.24 1.76 0.80
N SER A 35 11.71 0.74 1.49
CA SER A 35 12.51 0.86 2.72
C SER A 35 13.51 -0.31 2.83
N SER A 36 14.28 -0.36 3.92
CA SER A 36 15.15 -1.51 4.20
C SER A 36 14.40 -2.78 4.63
N ALA A 37 13.07 -2.69 4.78
CA ALA A 37 12.21 -3.81 5.14
C ALA A 37 11.63 -4.51 3.89
N ASN A 38 10.56 -5.29 4.05
CA ASN A 38 9.76 -5.80 2.95
C ASN A 38 8.61 -4.83 2.67
N ASP A 39 8.58 -4.29 1.47
CA ASP A 39 7.55 -3.39 0.99
C ASP A 39 6.85 -4.05 -0.19
N VAL A 40 5.61 -4.46 0.02
CA VAL A 40 4.93 -5.39 -0.89
C VAL A 40 3.47 -5.00 -1.13
N LEU A 41 2.85 -5.63 -2.12
CA LEU A 41 1.41 -5.64 -2.35
C LEU A 41 0.79 -4.23 -2.43
N PRO A 42 1.33 -3.34 -3.29
CA PRO A 42 0.78 -2.00 -3.43
C PRO A 42 -0.64 -2.04 -4.01
N ALA A 43 -1.53 -1.23 -3.44
CA ALA A 43 -2.86 -0.95 -3.98
C ALA A 43 -2.99 0.56 -4.17
N VAL A 44 -3.18 1.00 -5.40
CA VAL A 44 -3.28 2.42 -5.73
C VAL A 44 -4.74 2.77 -6.01
N ARG A 45 -5.23 3.83 -5.36
CA ARG A 45 -6.57 4.35 -5.63
C ARG A 45 -6.69 4.77 -7.10
N ARG A 46 -7.89 4.68 -7.66
CA ARG A 46 -8.15 4.88 -9.09
C ARG A 46 -7.62 6.21 -9.64
N ASP A 47 -7.64 7.28 -8.84
CA ASP A 47 -7.11 8.59 -9.23
C ASP A 47 -5.58 8.69 -9.21
N GLY A 48 -4.89 7.66 -8.68
CA GLY A 48 -3.45 7.64 -8.57
C GLY A 48 -2.86 8.49 -7.45
N LEU A 49 -3.68 9.01 -6.54
CA LEU A 49 -3.25 9.98 -5.52
C LEU A 49 -3.05 9.37 -4.13
N GLU A 50 -3.43 8.13 -3.93
CA GLU A 50 -3.25 7.40 -2.68
C GLU A 50 -2.82 5.97 -2.94
N ALA A 51 -1.83 5.50 -2.22
CA ALA A 51 -1.33 4.13 -2.29
C ALA A 51 -1.31 3.51 -0.90
N LEU A 52 -1.80 2.29 -0.81
CA LEU A 52 -1.63 1.42 0.36
C LEU A 52 -0.53 0.41 0.04
N ILE A 53 0.34 0.16 1.00
CA ILE A 53 1.36 -0.89 0.92
C ILE A 53 1.31 -1.77 2.16
N THR A 54 1.70 -3.02 2.00
CA THR A 54 1.98 -3.92 3.12
C THR A 54 3.47 -3.84 3.43
N SER A 55 3.81 -3.59 4.69
CA SER A 55 5.21 -3.49 5.10
C SER A 55 5.43 -3.94 6.54
N ASN A 56 6.57 -4.57 6.79
CA ASN A 56 7.05 -4.89 8.13
C ASN A 56 8.13 -3.89 8.61
N ARG A 57 8.12 -2.66 8.04
CA ARG A 57 9.03 -1.59 8.46
C ARG A 57 8.81 -1.21 9.93
N ALA A 58 9.86 -0.67 10.55
CA ALA A 58 9.82 -0.21 11.94
C ALA A 58 8.72 0.85 12.16
N GLY A 59 8.12 0.85 13.34
CA GLY A 59 7.06 1.79 13.71
C GLY A 59 5.64 1.28 13.47
N GLY A 60 5.47 0.00 13.10
CA GLY A 60 4.18 -0.65 12.93
C GLY A 60 3.54 -1.13 14.22
N GLN A 61 2.35 -1.72 14.11
CA GLN A 61 1.56 -2.29 15.20
C GLN A 61 1.85 -3.79 15.39
N GLY A 62 2.22 -4.49 14.32
CA GLY A 62 2.39 -5.93 14.31
C GLY A 62 3.51 -6.43 13.43
N LEU A 63 3.29 -7.57 12.79
CA LEU A 63 4.26 -8.22 11.92
C LEU A 63 4.30 -7.53 10.54
N ASN A 64 3.20 -7.60 9.81
CA ASN A 64 2.99 -6.82 8.60
C ASN A 64 1.81 -5.89 8.82
N ASP A 65 1.98 -4.64 8.49
CA ASP A 65 0.96 -3.62 8.62
C ASP A 65 0.61 -3.01 7.27
N LEU A 66 -0.55 -2.37 7.21
CA LEU A 66 -0.93 -1.50 6.11
C LEU A 66 -0.44 -0.08 6.36
N TRP A 67 0.22 0.48 5.36
CA TRP A 67 0.77 1.83 5.36
C TRP A 67 0.18 2.61 4.20
N VAL A 68 0.02 3.90 4.36
CA VAL A 68 -0.57 4.79 3.34
C VAL A 68 0.41 5.88 2.95
N ALA A 69 0.51 6.13 1.65
CA ALA A 69 1.19 7.29 1.09
C ALA A 69 0.23 8.05 0.17
N THR A 70 0.42 9.36 0.09
CA THR A 70 -0.40 10.26 -0.75
C THR A 70 0.48 11.16 -1.60
N ARG A 71 -0.10 11.74 -2.63
CA ARG A 71 0.53 12.78 -3.46
C ARG A 71 -0.54 13.72 -4.00
N ALA A 72 -0.14 14.95 -4.31
CA ALA A 72 -1.06 15.98 -4.78
C ALA A 72 -1.45 15.79 -6.25
N SER A 73 -0.55 15.25 -7.07
CA SER A 73 -0.81 14.91 -8.47
C SER A 73 -0.05 13.65 -8.88
N THR A 74 -0.40 13.06 -10.00
CA THR A 74 0.29 11.87 -10.53
C THR A 74 1.72 12.14 -10.98
N SER A 75 2.10 13.41 -11.12
CA SER A 75 3.48 13.84 -11.44
C SER A 75 4.33 14.09 -10.20
N ASP A 76 3.72 14.17 -9.01
CA ASP A 76 4.44 14.40 -7.76
C ASP A 76 4.98 13.11 -7.16
N PRO A 77 6.06 13.19 -6.36
CA PRO A 77 6.52 12.05 -5.58
C PRO A 77 5.49 11.68 -4.51
N TRP A 78 5.53 10.44 -4.08
CA TRP A 78 4.73 9.98 -2.95
C TRP A 78 5.25 10.58 -1.63
N SER A 79 4.34 10.83 -0.70
CA SER A 79 4.72 11.11 0.68
C SER A 79 5.41 9.89 1.31
N THR A 80 6.14 10.11 2.40
CA THR A 80 6.61 9.00 3.23
C THR A 80 5.40 8.22 3.75
N PRO A 81 5.37 6.89 3.61
CA PRO A 81 4.26 6.09 4.10
C PRO A 81 4.05 6.24 5.61
N ALA A 82 2.80 6.43 6.00
CA ALA A 82 2.35 6.48 7.39
C ALA A 82 1.58 5.20 7.74
N ASN A 83 1.78 4.68 8.95
CA ASN A 83 1.01 3.53 9.43
C ASN A 83 -0.48 3.90 9.53
N LEU A 84 -1.38 3.00 9.12
CA LEU A 84 -2.83 3.25 9.22
C LEU A 84 -3.36 3.23 10.66
N GLY A 85 -2.51 2.86 11.61
CA GLY A 85 -2.85 2.92 13.04
C GLY A 85 -3.63 1.71 13.56
N PRO A 86 -3.90 1.69 14.88
CA PRO A 86 -4.40 0.51 15.58
C PRO A 86 -5.87 0.16 15.33
N ILE A 87 -6.62 1.02 14.64
CA ILE A 87 -8.00 0.70 14.21
C ILE A 87 -7.96 -0.31 13.07
N VAL A 88 -7.02 -0.17 12.13
CA VAL A 88 -6.85 -1.06 10.98
C VAL A 88 -5.84 -2.15 11.30
N ASN A 89 -4.63 -1.76 11.73
CA ASN A 89 -3.54 -2.67 12.03
C ASN A 89 -3.65 -3.25 13.44
N SER A 90 -3.21 -4.48 13.60
CA SER A 90 -3.19 -5.21 14.89
C SER A 90 -1.78 -5.71 15.19
N SER A 91 -1.62 -6.52 16.24
CA SER A 91 -0.36 -7.21 16.53
C SER A 91 -0.08 -8.41 15.59
N ALA A 92 -1.03 -8.75 14.74
CA ALA A 92 -0.94 -9.83 13.76
C ALA A 92 -0.44 -9.33 12.41
N ASN A 93 -0.84 -9.97 11.32
CA ASN A 93 -0.54 -9.54 9.96
C ASN A 93 -1.76 -8.88 9.32
N GLU A 94 -1.58 -7.71 8.74
CA GLU A 94 -2.51 -7.07 7.83
C GLU A 94 -1.86 -6.92 6.47
N GLN A 95 -2.52 -7.42 5.41
CA GLN A 95 -1.91 -7.43 4.08
C GLN A 95 -2.94 -7.48 2.95
N ARG A 96 -2.47 -7.30 1.72
CA ARG A 96 -3.27 -7.43 0.48
C ARG A 96 -4.52 -6.56 0.49
N SER A 97 -4.34 -5.27 0.71
CA SER A 97 -5.45 -4.34 0.72
C SER A 97 -5.96 -4.00 -0.69
N ALA A 98 -7.23 -3.67 -0.76
CA ALA A 98 -7.84 -2.96 -1.87
C ALA A 98 -8.54 -1.72 -1.34
N ILE A 99 -8.56 -0.65 -2.13
CA ILE A 99 -9.20 0.62 -1.76
C ILE A 99 -10.26 1.00 -2.79
N SER A 100 -11.42 1.45 -2.32
CA SER A 100 -12.49 1.95 -3.19
C SER A 100 -12.07 3.22 -3.92
N SER A 101 -12.70 3.49 -5.08
CA SER A 101 -12.36 4.65 -5.90
C SER A 101 -12.58 5.99 -5.19
N ASP A 102 -13.56 6.05 -4.29
CA ASP A 102 -13.84 7.22 -3.44
C ASP A 102 -12.93 7.31 -2.19
N GLY A 103 -12.05 6.34 -1.98
CA GLY A 103 -11.14 6.27 -0.86
C GLY A 103 -11.80 6.02 0.51
N ARG A 104 -13.08 5.66 0.56
CA ARG A 104 -13.83 5.52 1.82
C ARG A 104 -13.74 4.13 2.44
N THR A 105 -13.50 3.11 1.63
CA THR A 105 -13.53 1.72 2.07
C THR A 105 -12.23 1.03 1.69
N ILE A 106 -11.66 0.30 2.64
CA ILE A 106 -10.59 -0.66 2.39
C ILE A 106 -11.04 -2.05 2.78
N ILE A 107 -10.59 -3.05 2.02
CA ILE A 107 -10.74 -4.46 2.35
C ILE A 107 -9.32 -5.04 2.39
N PHE A 108 -9.02 -5.84 3.38
CA PHE A 108 -7.68 -6.41 3.58
C PHE A 108 -7.75 -7.78 4.26
N PHE A 109 -6.68 -8.55 4.15
CA PHE A 109 -6.51 -9.81 4.86
C PHE A 109 -5.88 -9.58 6.21
N SER A 110 -6.34 -10.33 7.23
CA SER A 110 -5.71 -10.38 8.54
C SER A 110 -5.84 -11.76 9.17
N ASP A 111 -4.79 -12.19 9.86
CA ASP A 111 -4.77 -13.40 10.68
C ASP A 111 -5.00 -13.08 12.17
N ARG A 112 -5.60 -11.90 12.46
CA ARG A 112 -5.96 -11.49 13.82
C ARG A 112 -6.92 -12.49 14.48
N PRO A 113 -6.89 -12.65 15.81
CA PRO A 113 -7.82 -13.52 16.53
C PRO A 113 -9.28 -13.11 16.31
N GLY A 114 -10.19 -14.09 16.31
CA GLY A 114 -11.63 -13.89 16.21
C GLY A 114 -12.22 -14.10 14.81
N GLY A 115 -11.41 -14.44 13.81
CA GLY A 115 -11.87 -14.84 12.49
C GLY A 115 -12.29 -16.31 12.39
N PHE A 116 -12.59 -16.76 11.18
CA PHE A 116 -13.02 -18.13 10.90
C PHE A 116 -11.89 -19.05 10.46
N GLY A 117 -10.81 -18.48 9.90
CA GLY A 117 -9.69 -19.23 9.36
C GLY A 117 -8.33 -18.68 9.79
N ALA A 118 -7.28 -19.04 9.05
CA ALA A 118 -5.94 -18.48 9.28
C ALA A 118 -5.88 -17.01 8.87
N PHE A 119 -6.40 -16.69 7.69
CA PHE A 119 -6.59 -15.33 7.20
C PHE A 119 -8.05 -15.14 6.81
N ASP A 120 -8.62 -14.03 7.22
CA ASP A 120 -9.97 -13.61 6.88
C ASP A 120 -9.96 -12.22 6.25
N LEU A 121 -11.05 -11.88 5.56
CA LEU A 121 -11.25 -10.55 4.98
C LEU A 121 -11.91 -9.64 6.00
N TYR A 122 -11.29 -8.50 6.21
CA TYR A 122 -11.80 -7.42 7.06
C TYR A 122 -12.05 -6.18 6.23
N GLN A 123 -13.02 -5.40 6.64
CA GLN A 123 -13.36 -4.13 6.01
C GLN A 123 -13.26 -3.00 7.03
N SER A 124 -12.71 -1.88 6.61
CA SER A 124 -12.73 -0.63 7.37
C SER A 124 -13.20 0.52 6.50
N THR A 125 -13.90 1.46 7.09
CA THR A 125 -14.43 2.63 6.41
C THR A 125 -13.96 3.91 7.10
N ARG A 126 -13.86 4.99 6.32
CA ARG A 126 -13.58 6.33 6.83
C ARG A 126 -14.51 7.35 6.16
N ASN A 127 -14.55 8.55 6.71
CA ASN A 127 -15.25 9.66 6.08
C ASN A 127 -14.65 9.96 4.69
N LYS A 128 -15.44 10.62 3.83
CA LYS A 128 -15.01 11.03 2.50
C LYS A 128 -13.68 11.76 2.55
N VAL A 129 -12.74 11.36 1.71
CA VAL A 129 -11.48 12.06 1.52
C VAL A 129 -11.73 13.26 0.63
N LYS A 130 -11.30 14.45 1.08
CA LYS A 130 -11.45 15.69 0.32
C LYS A 130 -10.73 15.55 -1.03
N GLY A 131 -11.44 15.82 -2.12
CA GLY A 131 -10.91 15.73 -3.48
C GLY A 131 -11.04 14.34 -4.15
N ALA A 132 -11.62 13.35 -3.50
CA ALA A 132 -11.75 12.00 -4.06
C ALA A 132 -12.86 11.83 -5.11
N ASP A 133 -13.75 12.84 -5.26
CA ASP A 133 -14.88 12.82 -6.20
C ASP A 133 -14.74 13.85 -7.34
N ASP A 134 -13.63 14.50 -7.44
CA ASP A 134 -13.43 15.53 -8.47
C ASP A 134 -12.88 14.95 -9.77
#